data_402741d848898cf4392a6460f2a68529
#
_entry.id   402741d848898cf4392a6460f2a68529
#
_cell.length_a   1.000
_cell.length_b   1.000
_cell.length_c   1.000
_cell.angle_alpha   90.00
_cell.angle_beta   90.00
_cell.angle_gamma   90.00
#
_symmetry.space_group_name_H-M   'P 1'
#
loop_
_entity.id
_entity.type
_entity.pdbx_description
1 polymer ?
#
loop_
_entity_poly.entity_id
_entity_poly.type
_entity_poly.pdbx_seq_one_letter_code
_entity_poly.pdbx_strand_id
1 'polypeptide(L)'
;GILSTIYIEVNKNVSQNKIKKVLASYYKNDIFIKILKNDTLISTNDVINTNKCHISVCKTKNKNKLIILSAIDNLIKGGSGQGIQNMNLKFGFPLKTGLI
;
A
#
# COMPACT_ATOMS: atom_id res chain seq x y z
N GLY A 1 1.98 -3.60 14.13
CA GLY A 1 1.91 -3.20 12.73
C GLY A 1 3.15 -2.47 12.26
N ILE A 2 3.24 -2.27 10.96
CA ILE A 2 4.32 -1.51 10.36
C ILE A 2 3.72 -0.34 9.60
N LEU A 3 4.14 0.88 9.96
CA LEU A 3 3.83 2.10 9.22
C LEU A 3 5.13 2.61 8.61
N SER A 4 5.18 2.67 7.29
CA SER A 4 6.32 3.20 6.55
C SER A 4 6.02 4.60 6.07
N THR A 5 6.93 5.51 6.33
CA THR A 5 6.86 6.90 5.84
C THR A 5 7.99 7.09 4.84
N ILE A 6 7.64 7.24 3.57
CA ILE A 6 8.61 7.26 2.47
C ILE A 6 8.64 8.66 1.88
N TYR A 7 9.80 9.30 1.98
CA TYR A 7 10.02 10.64 1.42
C TYR A 7 10.54 10.49 0.00
N ILE A 8 9.89 11.13 -0.97
CA ILE A 8 10.32 11.10 -2.37
C ILE A 8 10.49 12.52 -2.91
N GLU A 9 11.45 12.68 -3.80
CA GLU A 9 11.60 13.90 -4.58
C GLU A 9 11.05 13.65 -5.98
N VAL A 10 10.31 14.62 -6.49
CA VAL A 10 9.69 14.55 -7.82
C VAL A 10 10.06 15.77 -8.64
N ASN A 11 10.02 15.62 -9.97
CA ASN A 11 10.22 16.75 -10.88
C ASN A 11 9.05 17.74 -10.77
N LYS A 12 9.29 18.98 -11.14
CA LYS A 12 8.31 20.09 -11.05
C LYS A 12 6.97 19.75 -11.71
N ASN A 13 6.97 18.93 -12.76
CA ASN A 13 5.78 18.61 -13.54
C ASN A 13 5.04 17.37 -13.03
N VAL A 14 5.53 16.77 -11.95
CA VAL A 14 4.92 15.57 -11.37
C VAL A 14 4.08 15.96 -10.17
N SER A 15 2.77 15.81 -10.31
CA SER A 15 1.82 16.12 -9.23
C SER A 15 1.59 14.93 -8.30
N GLN A 16 1.03 15.23 -7.13
CA GLN A 16 0.53 14.22 -6.21
C GLN A 16 -0.46 13.26 -6.89
N ASN A 17 -1.39 13.80 -7.69
CA ASN A 17 -2.36 12.99 -8.41
C ASN A 17 -1.69 12.08 -9.44
N LYS A 18 -0.63 12.52 -10.07
CA LYS A 18 0.12 11.69 -11.03
C LYS A 18 0.72 10.46 -10.34
N ILE A 19 1.33 10.65 -9.18
CA ILE A 19 1.89 9.55 -8.40
C ILE A 19 0.78 8.60 -7.93
N LYS A 20 -0.34 9.14 -7.43
CA LYS A 20 -1.49 8.32 -7.05
C LYS A 20 -1.99 7.47 -8.22
N LYS A 21 -2.14 8.06 -9.39
CA LYS A 21 -2.60 7.34 -10.59
C LYS A 21 -1.65 6.22 -10.99
N VAL A 22 -0.35 6.47 -10.93
CA VAL A 22 0.68 5.46 -11.24
C VAL A 22 0.55 4.28 -10.28
N LEU A 23 0.46 4.54 -8.98
CA LEU A 23 0.31 3.49 -7.97
C LEU A 23 -1.01 2.73 -8.16
N ALA A 24 -2.11 3.43 -8.37
CA ALA A 24 -3.41 2.80 -8.57
C ALA A 24 -3.43 1.92 -9.83
N SER A 25 -2.79 2.37 -10.91
CA SER A 25 -2.68 1.59 -12.13
C SER A 25 -1.82 0.35 -11.94
N TYR A 26 -0.69 0.50 -11.26
CA TYR A 26 0.25 -0.61 -11.02
C TYR A 26 -0.40 -1.72 -10.19
N TYR A 27 -1.17 -1.37 -9.17
CA TYR A 27 -1.78 -2.31 -8.23
C TYR A 27 -3.26 -2.60 -8.50
N LYS A 28 -3.80 -2.20 -9.64
CA LYS A 28 -5.24 -2.31 -9.93
C LYS A 28 -5.80 -3.72 -9.83
N ASN A 29 -4.99 -4.73 -10.07
CA ASN A 29 -5.41 -6.14 -10.02
C ASN A 29 -5.04 -6.84 -8.71
N ASP A 30 -4.42 -6.12 -7.77
CA ASP A 30 -4.04 -6.69 -6.48
C ASP A 30 -5.16 -6.43 -5.46
N ILE A 31 -5.80 -7.52 -5.01
CA ILE A 31 -6.95 -7.43 -4.11
C ILE A 31 -6.59 -6.98 -2.69
N PHE A 32 -5.32 -7.05 -2.31
CA PHE A 32 -4.86 -6.68 -0.97
C PHE A 32 -4.29 -5.26 -0.88
N ILE A 33 -3.91 -4.66 -2.01
CA ILE A 33 -3.36 -3.30 -2.02
C ILE A 33 -4.47 -2.30 -2.26
N LYS A 34 -4.59 -1.34 -1.36
CA LYS A 34 -5.58 -0.28 -1.48
C LYS A 34 -4.89 1.09 -1.49
N ILE A 35 -5.06 1.81 -2.59
CA ILE A 35 -4.58 3.19 -2.70
C ILE A 35 -5.70 4.10 -2.22
N LEU A 36 -5.46 4.75 -1.08
CA LEU A 36 -6.46 5.58 -0.43
C LEU A 36 -6.50 6.99 -1.03
N LYS A 37 -7.49 7.76 -0.62
CA LYS A 37 -7.61 9.17 -0.97
C LYS A 37 -6.32 9.92 -0.58
N ASN A 38 -5.90 10.87 -1.42
CA ASN A 38 -4.74 11.71 -1.14
C ASN A 38 -4.83 12.37 0.24
N ASP A 39 -3.68 12.48 0.88
CA ASP A 39 -3.52 13.10 2.21
C ASP A 39 -4.21 12.33 3.34
N THR A 40 -4.60 11.07 3.11
CA THR A 40 -5.13 10.23 4.19
C THR A 40 -3.99 9.85 5.13
N LEU A 41 -4.18 10.14 6.41
CA LEU A 41 -3.26 9.69 7.46
C LEU A 41 -3.65 8.27 7.85
N ILE A 42 -2.82 7.31 7.41
CA ILE A 42 -3.08 5.88 7.60
C ILE A 42 -2.67 5.46 9.00
N SER A 43 -3.48 4.61 9.63
CA SER A 43 -3.16 3.95 10.88
C SER A 43 -2.96 2.46 10.65
N THR A 44 -2.06 1.84 11.43
CA THR A 44 -1.90 0.37 11.41
C THR A 44 -3.17 -0.35 11.89
N ASN A 45 -4.02 0.32 12.66
CA ASN A 45 -5.32 -0.22 13.06
C ASN A 45 -6.24 -0.50 11.86
N ASP A 46 -6.05 0.23 10.76
CA ASP A 46 -6.90 0.08 9.57
C ASP A 46 -6.68 -1.25 8.86
N VAL A 47 -5.56 -1.90 9.11
CA VAL A 47 -5.16 -3.15 8.46
C VAL A 47 -4.92 -4.30 9.43
N ILE A 48 -5.15 -4.08 10.73
CA ILE A 48 -4.89 -5.09 11.75
C ILE A 48 -5.67 -6.38 11.47
N ASN A 49 -5.03 -7.52 11.68
CA ASN A 49 -5.57 -8.85 11.43
C ASN A 49 -5.98 -9.11 9.98
N THR A 50 -5.45 -8.35 9.05
CA THR A 50 -5.74 -8.53 7.61
C THR A 50 -4.45 -8.67 6.81
N ASN A 51 -4.57 -9.23 5.59
CA ASN A 51 -3.48 -9.28 4.64
C ASN A 51 -3.42 -8.03 3.74
N LYS A 52 -4.09 -6.96 4.12
CA LYS A 52 -4.18 -5.73 3.35
C LYS A 52 -2.93 -4.87 3.52
N CYS A 53 -2.65 -4.08 2.49
CA CYS A 53 -1.68 -2.99 2.53
C CYS A 53 -2.39 -1.72 2.09
N HIS A 54 -2.45 -0.72 2.96
CA HIS A 54 -3.00 0.58 2.63
C HIS A 54 -1.87 1.54 2.28
N ILE A 55 -2.06 2.28 1.20
CA ILE A 55 -1.08 3.26 0.72
C ILE A 55 -1.79 4.59 0.49
N SER A 56 -1.18 5.68 0.90
CA SER A 56 -1.63 7.02 0.55
C SER A 56 -0.47 7.89 0.12
N VAL A 57 -0.75 8.87 -0.75
CA VAL A 57 0.21 9.87 -1.19
C VAL A 57 -0.15 11.18 -0.53
N CYS A 58 0.80 11.75 0.19
CA CYS A 58 0.61 12.99 0.94
C CYS A 58 1.49 14.10 0.37
N LYS A 59 0.93 15.30 0.30
CA LYS A 59 1.70 16.47 -0.09
C LYS A 59 2.52 17.01 1.09
N THR A 60 3.57 17.75 0.77
CA THR A 60 4.34 18.53 1.73
C THR A 60 4.26 20.00 1.37
N LYS A 61 4.86 20.88 2.19
CA LYS A 61 4.98 22.30 1.88
C LYS A 61 5.83 22.55 0.62
N ASN A 62 6.74 21.64 0.29
CA ASN A 62 7.57 21.72 -0.90
C ASN A 62 6.92 20.91 -2.02
N LYS A 63 6.60 21.57 -3.13
CA LYS A 63 5.94 20.94 -4.29
C LYS A 63 6.75 19.82 -4.93
N ASN A 64 8.07 19.82 -4.72
CA ASN A 64 8.98 18.80 -5.28
C ASN A 64 9.16 17.60 -4.35
N LYS A 65 8.52 17.61 -3.18
CA LYS A 65 8.63 16.54 -2.19
C LYS A 65 7.27 16.01 -1.82
N LEU A 66 7.11 14.70 -1.88
CA LEU A 66 5.89 14.01 -1.48
C LEU A 66 6.23 12.95 -0.45
N ILE A 67 5.23 12.54 0.29
CA ILE A 67 5.34 11.45 1.26
C ILE A 67 4.39 10.35 0.83
N ILE A 68 4.90 9.12 0.77
CA ILE A 68 4.07 7.94 0.61
C ILE A 68 3.99 7.25 1.96
N LEU A 69 2.76 7.07 2.46
CA LEU A 69 2.49 6.30 3.66
C LEU A 69 2.04 4.91 3.27
N SER A 70 2.57 3.90 3.97
CA SER A 70 2.16 2.51 3.76
C SER A 70 2.01 1.82 5.11
N ALA A 71 0.89 1.12 5.30
CA ALA A 71 0.63 0.40 6.54
C ALA A 71 0.24 -1.05 6.26
N ILE A 72 0.79 -1.96 7.05
CA ILE A 72 0.49 -3.40 7.02
C ILE A 72 0.41 -3.95 8.44
N ASP A 73 -0.28 -5.08 8.59
CA ASP A 73 -0.13 -5.90 9.79
C ASP A 73 1.16 -6.71 9.66
N ASN A 74 2.07 -6.49 10.62
CA ASN A 74 3.39 -7.11 10.62
C ASN A 74 3.35 -8.64 10.61
N LEU A 75 2.37 -9.23 11.29
CA LEU A 75 2.27 -10.68 11.45
C LEU A 75 1.51 -11.35 10.29
N ILE A 76 0.66 -10.62 9.61
CA ILE A 76 -0.15 -11.12 8.51
C ILE A 76 0.51 -10.77 7.16
N LYS A 77 0.30 -9.58 6.64
CA LYS A 77 0.91 -9.17 5.36
C LYS A 77 2.43 -9.17 5.42
N GLY A 78 2.99 -8.74 6.52
CA GLY A 78 4.45 -8.74 6.74
C GLY A 78 5.03 -10.08 7.17
N GLY A 79 4.23 -11.12 7.30
CA GLY A 79 4.65 -12.43 7.79
C GLY A 79 3.88 -13.58 7.18
N SER A 80 3.10 -14.29 8.00
CA SER A 80 2.39 -15.52 7.61
C SER A 80 1.39 -15.29 6.47
N GLY A 81 0.75 -14.14 6.42
CA GLY A 81 -0.22 -13.84 5.35
C GLY A 81 0.46 -13.77 3.98
N GLN A 82 1.63 -13.14 3.89
CA GLN A 82 2.39 -13.12 2.64
C GLN A 82 2.87 -14.52 2.25
N GLY A 83 3.24 -15.35 3.23
CA GLY A 83 3.61 -16.74 2.97
C GLY A 83 2.45 -17.51 2.34
N ILE A 84 1.24 -17.39 2.89
CA ILE A 84 0.03 -18.03 2.35
C ILE A 84 -0.29 -17.48 0.96
N GLN A 85 -0.19 -16.17 0.76
CA GLN A 85 -0.41 -15.55 -0.55
C GLN A 85 0.56 -16.10 -1.59
N ASN A 86 1.83 -16.25 -1.25
CA ASN A 86 2.84 -16.83 -2.14
C ASN A 86 2.51 -18.29 -2.50
N MET A 87 2.03 -19.06 -1.53
CA MET A 87 1.58 -20.43 -1.76
C MET A 87 0.40 -20.45 -2.74
N ASN A 88 -0.58 -19.56 -2.55
CA ASN A 88 -1.74 -19.46 -3.44
C ASN A 88 -1.31 -19.15 -4.87
N LEU A 89 -0.36 -18.23 -5.05
CA LEU A 89 0.20 -17.91 -6.35
C LEU A 89 0.91 -19.11 -6.98
N LYS A 90 1.73 -19.79 -6.19
CA LYS A 90 2.52 -20.95 -6.65
C LYS A 90 1.63 -22.08 -7.16
N PHE A 91 0.55 -22.39 -6.44
CA PHE A 91 -0.31 -23.53 -6.71
C PHE A 91 -1.60 -23.18 -7.47
N GLY A 92 -1.75 -21.92 -7.91
CA GLY A 92 -2.91 -21.51 -8.71
C GLY A 92 -4.21 -21.42 -7.93
N PHE A 93 -4.17 -21.30 -6.61
CA PHE A 93 -5.36 -21.07 -5.81
C PHE A 93 -5.81 -19.61 -5.93
N PRO A 94 -7.11 -19.30 -5.68
CA PRO A 94 -7.52 -17.90 -5.56
C PRO A 94 -6.64 -17.17 -4.55
N LEU A 95 -6.24 -15.94 -4.86
CA LEU A 95 -5.22 -15.22 -4.10
C LEU A 95 -5.58 -15.06 -2.62
N LYS A 96 -6.87 -14.92 -2.31
CA LYS A 96 -7.35 -14.72 -0.94
C LYS A 96 -7.64 -15.98 -0.16
N THR A 97 -7.39 -17.18 -0.70
CA THR A 97 -7.66 -18.44 -0.01
C THR A 97 -6.97 -18.48 1.35
N GLY A 98 -7.74 -18.63 2.42
CA GLY A 98 -7.23 -18.62 3.79
C GLY A 98 -6.83 -17.24 4.33
N LEU A 99 -7.09 -16.15 3.60
CA LEU A 99 -6.72 -14.80 3.97
C LEU A 99 -7.93 -13.87 4.09
N ILE A 100 -7.75 -12.83 4.88
CA ILE A 100 -8.79 -11.79 5.09
C ILE A 100 -8.30 -10.47 4.51
#